data_d3d3736fa95e8822183a3bcd397975a3
#
_entry.id   d3d3736fa95e8822183a3bcd397975a3
#
_cell.length_a   1.000
_cell.length_b   1.000
_cell.length_c   1.000
_cell.angle_alpha   90.00
_cell.angle_beta   90.00
_cell.angle_gamma   90.00
#
_symmetry.space_group_name_H-M   'P 1'
#
loop_
_entity.id
_entity.type
_entity.pdbx_description
1 polymer ?
#
loop_
_entity_poly.entity_id
_entity_poly.type
_entity_poly.pdbx_seq_one_letter_code
_entity_poly.pdbx_strand_id
1 'polypeptide(L)'
;MVFTKGAVERIVDSCTSVIWDQDSSTPVPMTDDHRDKIFQNMEELAKLGLRVLALAHRPYTDQARLLEDSDLEREDAEHDLCFLGLIGLYDPPRPETAGSIQACYKAGIVVHMVIGDHPGTAKAIAQQVGILPADFSTVAADVADTMVMTASQFDKLTDEEVYALPTLPLVIARCAPQTKVRMINALHH
;
A
#
# COMPACT_ATOMS: atom_id res chain seq x y z
N MET A 1 26.05 -1.26 -11.10
CA MET A 1 24.67 -1.75 -11.23
C MET A 1 23.84 -1.06 -10.16
N VAL A 2 22.67 -0.53 -10.52
CA VAL A 2 21.72 0.09 -9.61
C VAL A 2 20.66 -0.95 -9.28
N PHE A 3 20.32 -1.09 -7.99
CA PHE A 3 19.18 -1.87 -7.52
C PHE A 3 18.21 -0.95 -6.80
N THR A 4 16.95 -1.03 -7.16
CA THR A 4 15.88 -0.20 -6.61
C THR A 4 14.77 -1.07 -6.04
N LYS A 5 14.20 -0.63 -4.92
CA LYS A 5 13.01 -1.23 -4.31
C LYS A 5 12.03 -0.14 -3.88
N GLY A 6 10.76 -0.43 -3.96
CA GLY A 6 9.74 0.55 -3.55
C GLY A 6 8.31 0.08 -3.77
N ALA A 7 7.39 1.04 -3.69
CA ALA A 7 5.98 0.80 -4.02
C ALA A 7 5.87 0.27 -5.45
N VAL A 8 5.04 -0.76 -5.62
CA VAL A 8 4.95 -1.51 -6.89
C VAL A 8 4.64 -0.58 -8.05
N GLU A 9 3.67 0.32 -7.85
CA GLU A 9 3.22 1.25 -8.86
C GLU A 9 4.37 2.12 -9.39
N ARG A 10 5.16 2.71 -8.48
CA ARG A 10 6.26 3.60 -8.83
C ARG A 10 7.41 2.86 -9.53
N ILE A 11 7.75 1.66 -9.05
CA ILE A 11 8.85 0.88 -9.65
C ILE A 11 8.44 0.39 -11.04
N VAL A 12 7.21 -0.11 -11.21
CA VAL A 12 6.70 -0.60 -12.51
C VAL A 12 6.64 0.54 -13.54
N ASP A 13 6.27 1.75 -13.13
CA ASP A 13 6.25 2.93 -14.01
C ASP A 13 7.66 3.29 -14.55
N SER A 14 8.70 3.04 -13.75
CA SER A 14 10.09 3.29 -14.14
C SER A 14 10.74 2.12 -14.90
N CYS A 15 10.01 1.02 -15.12
CA CYS A 15 10.51 -0.18 -15.79
C CYS A 15 10.18 -0.17 -17.29
N THR A 16 11.18 -0.41 -18.12
CA THR A 16 11.06 -0.63 -19.58
C THR A 16 11.23 -2.09 -19.97
N SER A 17 11.71 -2.92 -19.06
CA SER A 17 11.93 -4.35 -19.27
C SER A 17 11.61 -5.18 -18.02
N VAL A 18 11.51 -6.48 -18.19
CA VAL A 18 11.19 -7.44 -17.13
C VAL A 18 11.92 -8.78 -17.36
N ILE A 19 12.36 -9.41 -16.29
CA ILE A 19 12.73 -10.82 -16.30
C ILE A 19 11.47 -11.60 -15.95
N TRP A 20 10.81 -12.19 -16.96
CA TRP A 20 9.52 -12.85 -16.79
C TRP A 20 9.65 -14.37 -16.52
N ASP A 21 10.64 -14.98 -17.13
CA ASP A 21 10.90 -16.41 -16.98
C ASP A 21 12.02 -16.63 -15.96
N GLN A 22 11.75 -17.45 -14.95
CA GLN A 22 12.73 -17.77 -13.90
C GLN A 22 13.94 -18.55 -14.44
N ASP A 23 13.76 -19.29 -15.52
CA ASP A 23 14.82 -20.06 -16.18
C ASP A 23 15.63 -19.21 -17.16
N SER A 24 15.12 -18.02 -17.52
CA SER A 24 15.78 -17.07 -18.44
C SER A 24 16.21 -15.81 -17.69
N SER A 25 17.51 -15.59 -17.58
CA SER A 25 18.08 -14.34 -17.07
C SER A 25 18.00 -13.18 -18.09
N THR A 26 17.33 -13.39 -19.23
CA THR A 26 17.30 -12.43 -20.33
C THR A 26 16.10 -11.47 -20.15
N PRO A 27 16.33 -10.16 -20.01
CA PRO A 27 15.26 -9.20 -19.97
C PRO A 27 14.46 -9.17 -21.27
N VAL A 28 13.14 -9.09 -21.18
CA VAL A 28 12.23 -8.84 -22.29
C VAL A 28 11.56 -7.48 -22.13
N PRO A 29 11.10 -6.80 -23.21
CA PRO A 29 10.39 -5.54 -23.11
C PRO A 29 9.17 -5.65 -22.20
N MET A 30 8.95 -4.66 -21.35
CA MET A 30 7.76 -4.55 -20.52
C MET A 30 6.54 -4.25 -21.40
N THR A 31 5.50 -5.08 -21.29
CA THR A 31 4.22 -4.90 -22.00
C THR A 31 3.11 -4.56 -21.01
N ASP A 32 1.97 -4.08 -21.50
CA ASP A 32 0.80 -3.83 -20.66
C ASP A 32 0.30 -5.13 -20.00
N ASP A 33 0.34 -6.27 -20.71
CA ASP A 33 0.00 -7.58 -20.12
C ASP A 33 0.93 -7.96 -18.96
N HIS A 34 2.23 -7.64 -19.04
CA HIS A 34 3.15 -7.82 -17.92
C HIS A 34 2.78 -6.93 -16.74
N ARG A 35 2.44 -5.66 -16.99
CA ARG A 35 2.03 -4.70 -15.94
C ARG A 35 0.77 -5.19 -15.22
N ASP A 36 -0.25 -5.57 -15.98
CA ASP A 36 -1.52 -6.06 -15.43
C ASP A 36 -1.33 -7.28 -14.54
N LYS A 37 -0.51 -8.24 -14.97
CA LYS A 37 -0.18 -9.43 -14.18
C LYS A 37 0.62 -9.10 -12.92
N ILE A 38 1.56 -8.15 -12.99
CA ILE A 38 2.30 -7.68 -11.80
C ILE A 38 1.34 -7.05 -10.79
N PHE A 39 0.42 -6.20 -11.23
CA PHE A 39 -0.57 -5.57 -10.35
C PHE A 39 -1.55 -6.59 -9.78
N GLN A 40 -2.01 -7.56 -10.56
CA GLN A 40 -2.84 -8.65 -10.07
C GLN A 40 -2.14 -9.46 -8.98
N ASN A 41 -0.88 -9.85 -9.19
CA ASN A 41 -0.09 -10.57 -8.19
C ASN A 41 0.14 -9.72 -6.92
N MET A 42 0.36 -8.41 -7.08
CA MET A 42 0.45 -7.49 -5.94
C MET A 42 -0.83 -7.49 -5.11
N GLU A 43 -2.00 -7.41 -5.78
CA GLU A 43 -3.30 -7.43 -5.10
C GLU A 43 -3.53 -8.76 -4.35
N GLU A 44 -3.16 -9.88 -4.96
CA GLU A 44 -3.29 -11.20 -4.31
C GLU A 44 -2.41 -11.29 -3.06
N LEU A 45 -1.15 -10.84 -3.14
CA LEU A 45 -0.24 -10.80 -1.99
C LEU A 45 -0.75 -9.83 -0.90
N ALA A 46 -1.29 -8.67 -1.30
CA ALA A 46 -1.83 -7.70 -0.36
C ALA A 46 -3.08 -8.23 0.38
N LYS A 47 -3.94 -9.02 -0.29
CA LYS A 47 -5.09 -9.70 0.35
C LYS A 47 -4.66 -10.69 1.45
N LEU A 48 -3.43 -11.19 1.38
CA LEU A 48 -2.85 -12.04 2.43
C LEU A 48 -2.29 -11.23 3.62
N GLY A 49 -2.48 -9.90 3.63
CA GLY A 49 -1.95 -9.02 4.66
C GLY A 49 -0.46 -8.67 4.50
N LEU A 50 0.13 -8.96 3.33
CA LEU A 50 1.53 -8.68 3.06
C LEU A 50 1.72 -7.22 2.60
N ARG A 51 2.77 -6.58 3.08
CA ARG A 51 3.30 -5.36 2.49
C ARG A 51 4.14 -5.72 1.28
N VAL A 52 3.67 -5.37 0.08
CA VAL A 52 4.32 -5.75 -1.16
C VAL A 52 5.26 -4.66 -1.64
N LEU A 53 6.49 -5.04 -1.95
CA LEU A 53 7.50 -4.20 -2.59
C LEU A 53 7.88 -4.80 -3.93
N ALA A 54 8.13 -3.94 -4.92
CA ALA A 54 8.77 -4.32 -6.19
C ALA A 54 10.28 -4.16 -6.09
N LEU A 55 10.98 -5.03 -6.80
CA LEU A 55 12.42 -5.00 -7.00
C LEU A 55 12.72 -4.81 -8.48
N ALA A 56 13.67 -3.94 -8.77
CA ALA A 56 14.15 -3.69 -10.12
C ALA A 56 15.65 -3.39 -10.12
N HIS A 57 16.30 -3.53 -11.28
CA HIS A 57 17.70 -3.17 -11.46
C HIS A 57 17.94 -2.58 -12.85
N ARG A 58 19.09 -1.94 -13.00
CA ARG A 58 19.67 -1.63 -14.32
C ARG A 58 21.20 -1.63 -14.26
N PRO A 59 21.90 -1.89 -15.39
CA PRO A 59 23.31 -1.59 -15.49
C PRO A 59 23.54 -0.08 -15.34
N TYR A 60 24.52 0.32 -14.56
CA TYR A 60 24.96 1.71 -14.48
C TYR A 60 26.21 1.87 -15.37
N THR A 61 26.10 2.65 -16.42
CA THR A 61 27.13 2.74 -17.45
C THR A 61 27.93 4.05 -17.42
N ASP A 62 27.48 5.03 -16.63
CA ASP A 62 28.16 6.31 -16.53
C ASP A 62 29.34 6.24 -15.54
N GLN A 63 30.49 5.74 -16.04
CA GLN A 63 31.73 5.64 -15.29
C GLN A 63 32.33 7.01 -14.94
N ALA A 64 32.04 8.07 -15.70
CA ALA A 64 32.55 9.40 -15.44
C ALA A 64 31.95 10.01 -14.17
N ARG A 65 30.65 9.79 -13.92
CA ARG A 65 29.96 10.26 -12.69
C ARG A 65 30.33 9.47 -11.43
N LEU A 66 30.81 8.23 -11.56
CA LEU A 66 31.28 7.43 -10.41
C LEU A 66 32.62 7.92 -9.85
N LEU A 67 33.35 8.73 -10.62
CA LEU A 67 34.67 9.27 -10.26
C LEU A 67 34.59 10.70 -9.72
N GLU A 68 33.47 11.37 -9.91
CA GLU A 68 33.18 12.68 -9.33
C GLU A 68 32.35 12.45 -8.07
N ASP A 69 32.74 13.07 -6.96
CA ASP A 69 32.04 13.09 -5.66
C ASP A 69 30.74 13.92 -5.75
N SER A 70 30.02 13.80 -6.88
CA SER A 70 28.74 14.46 -7.13
C SER A 70 27.61 13.59 -6.67
N ASP A 71 26.71 14.14 -5.85
CA ASP A 71 25.48 13.47 -5.42
C ASP A 71 24.70 12.98 -6.65
N LEU A 72 24.49 11.67 -6.73
CA LEU A 72 23.69 11.05 -7.78
C LEU A 72 22.22 11.35 -7.51
N GLU A 73 21.60 12.16 -8.35
CA GLU A 73 20.18 12.41 -8.24
C GLU A 73 19.39 11.11 -8.48
N ARG A 74 18.34 10.93 -7.70
CA ARG A 74 17.52 9.71 -7.76
C ARG A 74 16.92 9.49 -9.15
N GLU A 75 16.52 10.57 -9.82
CA GLU A 75 15.93 10.55 -11.16
C GLU A 75 16.92 10.07 -12.23
N ASP A 76 18.21 10.38 -12.05
CA ASP A 76 19.29 9.90 -12.93
C ASP A 76 19.58 8.40 -12.75
N ALA A 77 19.22 7.84 -11.60
CA ALA A 77 19.47 6.44 -11.29
C ALA A 77 18.28 5.53 -11.56
N GLU A 78 17.05 6.01 -11.29
CA GLU A 78 15.83 5.20 -11.27
C GLU A 78 14.98 5.35 -12.55
N HIS A 79 15.59 5.20 -13.73
CA HIS A 79 14.89 5.14 -15.01
C HIS A 79 15.35 3.92 -15.82
N ASP A 80 14.58 3.52 -16.82
CA ASP A 80 14.86 2.37 -17.70
C ASP A 80 15.21 1.09 -16.92
N LEU A 81 14.48 0.85 -15.84
CA LEU A 81 14.72 -0.29 -14.97
C LEU A 81 14.23 -1.59 -15.62
N CYS A 82 14.85 -2.70 -15.20
CA CYS A 82 14.38 -4.04 -15.44
C CYS A 82 13.69 -4.57 -14.18
N PHE A 83 12.43 -4.89 -14.27
CA PHE A 83 11.66 -5.46 -13.17
C PHE A 83 12.14 -6.89 -12.88
N LEU A 84 12.40 -7.18 -11.60
CA LEU A 84 12.90 -8.47 -11.13
C LEU A 84 11.82 -9.32 -10.46
N GLY A 85 10.89 -8.68 -9.74
CA GLY A 85 9.87 -9.41 -9.01
C GLY A 85 9.25 -8.63 -7.87
N LEU A 86 8.33 -9.29 -7.17
CA LEU A 86 7.66 -8.81 -5.97
C LEU A 86 8.20 -9.52 -4.73
N ILE A 87 8.29 -8.78 -3.64
CA ILE A 87 8.56 -9.32 -2.30
C ILE A 87 7.40 -8.95 -1.39
N GLY A 88 6.79 -9.95 -0.74
CA GLY A 88 5.83 -9.77 0.34
C GLY A 88 6.52 -9.76 1.69
N LEU A 89 6.31 -8.70 2.46
CA LEU A 89 6.78 -8.57 3.84
C LEU A 89 5.60 -8.78 4.78
N TYR A 90 5.75 -9.69 5.74
CA TYR A 90 4.75 -9.92 6.77
C TYR A 90 5.21 -9.30 8.08
N ASP A 91 4.44 -8.31 8.55
CA ASP A 91 4.62 -7.68 9.86
C ASP A 91 3.33 -7.94 10.68
N PRO A 92 3.29 -9.05 11.45
CA PRO A 92 2.07 -9.43 12.15
C PRO A 92 1.71 -8.42 13.23
N PRO A 93 0.41 -8.18 13.47
CA PRO A 93 -0.02 -7.45 14.65
C PRO A 93 0.50 -8.10 15.93
N ARG A 94 0.74 -7.29 16.94
CA ARG A 94 1.15 -7.81 18.25
C ARG A 94 0.07 -8.74 18.83
N PRO A 95 0.43 -9.82 19.53
CA PRO A 95 -0.53 -10.80 20.02
C PRO A 95 -1.64 -10.21 20.89
N GLU A 96 -1.35 -9.15 21.65
CA GLU A 96 -2.30 -8.48 22.54
C GLU A 96 -3.27 -7.52 21.82
N THR A 97 -3.02 -7.17 20.55
CA THR A 97 -3.78 -6.14 19.81
C THR A 97 -5.26 -6.48 19.71
N ALA A 98 -5.60 -7.71 19.30
CA ALA A 98 -6.99 -8.12 19.15
C ALA A 98 -7.76 -8.09 20.48
N GLY A 99 -7.13 -8.54 21.57
CA GLY A 99 -7.70 -8.48 22.92
C GLY A 99 -7.94 -7.06 23.41
N SER A 100 -7.00 -6.16 23.12
CA SER A 100 -7.10 -4.74 23.47
C SER A 100 -8.23 -4.04 22.72
N ILE A 101 -8.40 -4.34 21.41
CA ILE A 101 -9.50 -3.79 20.59
C ILE A 101 -10.85 -4.27 21.13
N GLN A 102 -10.98 -5.56 21.48
CA GLN A 102 -12.20 -6.07 22.10
C GLN A 102 -12.52 -5.40 23.44
N ALA A 103 -11.50 -5.10 24.24
CA ALA A 103 -11.67 -4.36 25.49
C ALA A 103 -12.18 -2.92 25.24
N CYS A 104 -11.65 -2.24 24.22
CA CYS A 104 -12.16 -0.94 23.79
C CYS A 104 -13.65 -1.01 23.40
N TYR A 105 -14.04 -1.98 22.58
CA TYR A 105 -15.44 -2.14 22.19
C TYR A 105 -16.38 -2.44 23.37
N LYS A 106 -15.94 -3.26 24.31
CA LYS A 106 -16.72 -3.51 25.55
C LYS A 106 -16.89 -2.25 26.40
N ALA A 107 -15.95 -1.31 26.30
CA ALA A 107 -16.02 -0.01 26.97
C ALA A 107 -16.78 1.06 26.15
N GLY A 108 -17.38 0.68 24.99
CA GLY A 108 -18.09 1.62 24.11
C GLY A 108 -17.16 2.50 23.27
N ILE A 109 -15.88 2.17 23.18
CA ILE A 109 -14.88 2.93 22.41
C ILE A 109 -14.76 2.34 21.02
N VAL A 110 -14.97 3.16 19.98
CA VAL A 110 -14.75 2.78 18.59
C VAL A 110 -13.26 2.95 18.26
N VAL A 111 -12.68 1.96 17.59
CA VAL A 111 -11.27 1.98 17.19
C VAL A 111 -11.18 2.21 15.68
N HIS A 112 -10.39 3.20 15.28
CA HIS A 112 -10.11 3.52 13.89
C HIS A 112 -8.65 3.24 13.55
N MET A 113 -8.40 2.64 12.38
CA MET A 113 -7.06 2.35 11.87
C MET A 113 -6.70 3.28 10.71
N VAL A 114 -5.65 4.08 10.88
CA VAL A 114 -5.18 5.06 9.88
C VAL A 114 -3.74 4.73 9.53
N ILE A 115 -3.54 4.12 8.35
CA ILE A 115 -2.29 3.46 7.98
C ILE A 115 -1.79 3.89 6.58
N GLY A 116 -0.46 3.90 6.38
CA GLY A 116 0.16 4.22 5.09
C GLY A 116 0.16 3.09 4.07
N ASP A 117 -0.18 1.86 4.49
CA ASP A 117 -0.09 0.66 3.65
C ASP A 117 -1.20 0.58 2.58
N HIS A 118 -1.04 -0.39 1.67
CA HIS A 118 -2.01 -0.68 0.62
C HIS A 118 -3.39 -1.06 1.22
N PRO A 119 -4.52 -0.67 0.58
CA PRO A 119 -5.87 -0.95 1.09
C PRO A 119 -6.12 -2.43 1.36
N GLY A 120 -5.64 -3.34 0.49
CA GLY A 120 -5.76 -4.79 0.69
C GLY A 120 -5.07 -5.26 1.98
N THR A 121 -3.84 -4.79 2.22
CA THR A 121 -3.07 -5.09 3.45
C THR A 121 -3.78 -4.51 4.68
N ALA A 122 -4.20 -3.25 4.61
CA ALA A 122 -4.92 -2.58 5.69
C ALA A 122 -6.21 -3.31 6.08
N LYS A 123 -6.99 -3.73 5.08
CA LYS A 123 -8.23 -4.50 5.27
C LYS A 123 -7.95 -5.85 5.94
N ALA A 124 -6.98 -6.60 5.45
CA ALA A 124 -6.61 -7.91 6.00
C ALA A 124 -6.17 -7.81 7.47
N ILE A 125 -5.31 -6.84 7.80
CA ILE A 125 -4.88 -6.58 9.18
C ILE A 125 -6.07 -6.19 10.06
N ALA A 126 -6.93 -5.27 9.59
CA ALA A 126 -8.10 -4.81 10.36
C ALA A 126 -9.09 -5.94 10.64
N GLN A 127 -9.28 -6.88 9.71
CA GLN A 127 -10.05 -8.10 9.92
C GLN A 127 -9.38 -9.02 10.96
N GLN A 128 -8.08 -9.23 10.84
CA GLN A 128 -7.31 -10.08 11.74
C GLN A 128 -7.38 -9.61 13.20
N VAL A 129 -7.35 -8.29 13.43
CA VAL A 129 -7.39 -7.70 14.78
C VAL A 129 -8.81 -7.41 15.28
N GLY A 130 -9.84 -7.59 14.45
CA GLY A 130 -11.25 -7.44 14.83
C GLY A 130 -11.77 -6.00 14.76
N ILE A 131 -11.11 -5.09 14.04
CA ILE A 131 -11.65 -3.75 13.71
C ILE A 131 -12.73 -3.88 12.63
N LEU A 132 -12.51 -4.75 11.66
CA LEU A 132 -13.47 -5.06 10.60
C LEU A 132 -14.07 -6.46 10.80
N PRO A 133 -15.29 -6.70 10.30
CA PRO A 133 -15.86 -8.05 10.26
C PRO A 133 -14.96 -9.02 9.50
N ALA A 134 -14.85 -10.26 10.00
CA ALA A 134 -14.08 -11.30 9.32
C ALA A 134 -14.68 -11.62 7.94
N ASP A 135 -16.01 -11.56 7.81
CA ASP A 135 -16.73 -11.78 6.56
C ASP A 135 -17.51 -10.51 6.16
N PHE A 136 -17.05 -9.87 5.11
CA PHE A 136 -17.70 -8.69 4.52
C PHE A 136 -18.98 -9.02 3.76
N SER A 137 -19.23 -10.28 3.39
CA SER A 137 -20.44 -10.67 2.69
C SER A 137 -21.70 -10.49 3.54
N THR A 138 -21.52 -10.40 4.85
CA THR A 138 -22.61 -10.18 5.83
C THR A 138 -22.95 -8.70 6.02
N VAL A 139 -22.16 -7.79 5.43
CA VAL A 139 -22.33 -6.34 5.54
C VAL A 139 -22.96 -5.82 4.25
N ALA A 140 -23.93 -4.91 4.35
CA ALA A 140 -24.51 -4.26 3.18
C ALA A 140 -23.40 -3.50 2.41
N ALA A 141 -23.43 -3.53 1.08
CA ALA A 141 -22.34 -3.04 0.24
C ALA A 141 -22.05 -1.54 0.48
N ASP A 142 -23.08 -0.72 0.64
CA ASP A 142 -23.00 0.71 0.94
C ASP A 142 -22.30 0.99 2.28
N VAL A 143 -22.52 0.14 3.27
CA VAL A 143 -21.86 0.23 4.59
C VAL A 143 -20.41 -0.26 4.48
N ALA A 144 -20.17 -1.36 3.77
CA ALA A 144 -18.84 -1.91 3.58
C ALA A 144 -17.90 -0.91 2.90
N ASP A 145 -18.39 -0.17 1.90
CA ASP A 145 -17.64 0.84 1.15
C ASP A 145 -17.28 2.07 2.02
N THR A 146 -18.11 2.38 3.01
CA THR A 146 -17.81 3.47 3.96
C THR A 146 -16.87 3.04 5.10
N MET A 147 -16.82 1.76 5.43
CA MET A 147 -15.92 1.25 6.48
C MET A 147 -14.45 1.33 6.12
N VAL A 148 -14.10 1.17 4.84
CA VAL A 148 -12.71 1.17 4.36
C VAL A 148 -12.57 2.17 3.24
N MET A 149 -11.78 3.21 3.46
CA MET A 149 -11.49 4.25 2.46
C MET A 149 -9.98 4.34 2.22
N THR A 150 -9.61 4.84 1.03
CA THR A 150 -8.26 5.36 0.80
C THR A 150 -8.17 6.81 1.25
N ALA A 151 -6.95 7.28 1.56
CA ALA A 151 -6.70 8.69 1.83
C ALA A 151 -7.23 9.59 0.69
N SER A 152 -7.01 9.18 -0.57
CA SER A 152 -7.50 9.93 -1.73
C SER A 152 -9.03 10.06 -1.79
N GLN A 153 -9.77 9.08 -1.30
CA GLN A 153 -11.24 9.17 -1.20
C GLN A 153 -11.64 10.08 -0.04
N PHE A 154 -11.05 9.87 1.14
CA PHE A 154 -11.37 10.65 2.34
C PHE A 154 -10.98 12.13 2.21
N ASP A 155 -9.82 12.42 1.62
CA ASP A 155 -9.31 13.81 1.47
C ASP A 155 -10.06 14.61 0.39
N LYS A 156 -10.82 13.96 -0.51
CA LYS A 156 -11.69 14.62 -1.49
C LYS A 156 -13.02 15.10 -0.91
N LEU A 157 -13.45 14.53 0.20
CA LEU A 157 -14.69 14.97 0.87
C LEU A 157 -14.50 16.38 1.43
N THR A 158 -15.52 17.20 1.38
CA THR A 158 -15.55 18.46 2.16
C THR A 158 -15.73 18.18 3.65
N ASP A 159 -15.50 19.16 4.50
CA ASP A 159 -15.68 18.95 5.94
C ASP A 159 -17.17 18.71 6.29
N GLU A 160 -18.09 19.38 5.58
CA GLU A 160 -19.52 19.12 5.72
C GLU A 160 -19.89 17.69 5.33
N GLU A 161 -19.29 17.16 4.25
CA GLU A 161 -19.52 15.77 3.83
C GLU A 161 -18.95 14.77 4.83
N VAL A 162 -17.77 15.04 5.41
CA VAL A 162 -17.19 14.20 6.47
C VAL A 162 -18.08 14.17 7.69
N TYR A 163 -18.61 15.32 8.12
CA TYR A 163 -19.50 15.39 9.29
C TYR A 163 -20.90 14.83 9.02
N ALA A 164 -21.31 14.75 7.76
CA ALA A 164 -22.58 14.14 7.35
C ALA A 164 -22.50 12.62 7.23
N LEU A 165 -21.31 12.01 7.32
CA LEU A 165 -21.16 10.55 7.29
C LEU A 165 -21.90 9.93 8.48
N PRO A 166 -22.72 8.90 8.28
CA PRO A 166 -23.42 8.23 9.39
C PRO A 166 -22.44 7.60 10.39
N THR A 167 -21.26 7.19 9.92
CA THR A 167 -20.12 6.74 10.72
C THR A 167 -18.83 7.09 9.99
N LEU A 168 -17.80 7.53 10.73
CA LEU A 168 -16.47 7.72 10.16
C LEU A 168 -15.85 6.38 9.75
N PRO A 169 -14.99 6.36 8.70
CA PRO A 169 -14.35 5.14 8.24
C PRO A 169 -13.58 4.43 9.37
N LEU A 170 -13.75 3.14 9.51
CA LEU A 170 -12.98 2.34 10.47
C LEU A 170 -11.54 2.17 10.05
N VAL A 171 -11.28 2.15 8.72
CA VAL A 171 -9.95 2.00 8.15
C VAL A 171 -9.73 3.04 7.06
N ILE A 172 -8.64 3.80 7.16
CA ILE A 172 -8.17 4.66 6.08
C ILE A 172 -6.75 4.20 5.68
N ALA A 173 -6.61 3.80 4.43
CA ALA A 173 -5.35 3.29 3.86
C ALA A 173 -4.63 4.35 3.01
N ARG A 174 -3.34 4.17 2.73
CA ARG A 174 -2.50 5.11 1.94
C ARG A 174 -2.42 6.51 2.54
N CYS A 175 -2.49 6.62 3.87
CA CYS A 175 -2.50 7.89 4.56
C CYS A 175 -1.15 8.59 4.57
N ALA A 176 -1.18 9.87 4.19
CA ALA A 176 -0.14 10.83 4.53
C ALA A 176 -0.37 11.40 5.96
N PRO A 177 0.60 12.09 6.55
CA PRO A 177 0.43 12.72 7.86
C PRO A 177 -0.78 13.65 7.95
N GLN A 178 -1.08 14.39 6.89
CA GLN A 178 -2.20 15.34 6.81
C GLN A 178 -3.56 14.62 6.93
N THR A 179 -3.73 13.48 6.26
CA THR A 179 -4.96 12.67 6.36
C THR A 179 -5.20 12.20 7.79
N LYS A 180 -4.11 11.84 8.52
CA LYS A 180 -4.22 11.43 9.93
C LYS A 180 -4.72 12.57 10.81
N VAL A 181 -4.16 13.77 10.62
CA VAL A 181 -4.61 14.98 11.37
C VAL A 181 -6.06 15.28 11.06
N ARG A 182 -6.48 15.20 9.78
CA ARG A 182 -7.86 15.44 9.35
C ARG A 182 -8.82 14.44 10.02
N MET A 183 -8.48 13.18 10.07
CA MET A 183 -9.29 12.15 10.74
C MET A 183 -9.43 12.43 12.25
N ILE A 184 -8.35 12.86 12.92
CA ILE A 184 -8.38 13.22 14.34
C ILE A 184 -9.34 14.41 14.55
N ASN A 185 -9.27 15.44 13.69
CA ASN A 185 -10.18 16.59 13.78
C ASN A 185 -11.64 16.17 13.60
N ALA A 186 -11.92 15.25 12.65
CA ALA A 186 -13.25 14.73 12.42
C ALA A 186 -13.80 13.93 13.62
N LEU A 187 -12.93 13.25 14.38
CA LEU A 187 -13.31 12.50 15.59
C LEU A 187 -13.60 13.41 16.79
N HIS A 188 -13.10 14.65 16.78
CA HIS A 188 -13.33 15.63 17.87
C HIS A 188 -14.56 16.50 17.66
N HIS A 189 -15.20 16.45 16.48
CA HIS A 189 -16.38 17.21 16.14
C HIS A 189 -17.66 16.49 16.58
#